data_cdf3934795f280ced81ce02c83a4bf72
#
_entry.id   cdf3934795f280ced81ce02c83a4bf72
#
_cell.length_a   1.000
_cell.length_b   1.000
_cell.length_c   1.000
_cell.angle_alpha   90.00
_cell.angle_beta   90.00
_cell.angle_gamma   90.00
#
_symmetry.space_group_name_H-M   'P 1'
#
loop_
_entity.id
_entity.type
_entity.pdbx_description
1 polymer ?
#
loop_
_entity_poly.entity_id
_entity_poly.type
_entity_poly.pdbx_seq_one_letter_code
_entity_poly.pdbx_strand_id
1 'polypeptide(L)'
;AYLDFAAKLLEEKEPRLVAVGGLSGTGKSTLAKEVAARLGGAAGALHLRTDVIRKRLFGAGPLDRLPDEAYAPGAGEKVYEEMCRLAREALGGGTSVVMDAVFAREEERRAAADLAAEKGISLEGLWLDAPASVLEARVAEREKRGDDPSDAGVEVLRKQLSYDLGEMTWRSVDASGTPEQALERAMAALGPHQN
;
A
#
# COMPACT_ATOMS: atom_id res chain seq x y z
N ALA A 1 20.60 17.70 -20.37
CA ALA A 1 19.16 17.48 -19.98
C ALA A 1 18.66 16.07 -20.31
N TYR A 2 18.48 15.67 -21.61
CA TYR A 2 17.94 14.33 -21.96
C TYR A 2 18.95 13.21 -21.67
N LEU A 3 20.23 13.40 -21.97
CA LEU A 3 21.29 12.42 -21.70
C LEU A 3 21.51 12.22 -20.19
N ASP A 4 21.43 13.28 -19.41
CA ASP A 4 21.54 13.21 -17.94
C ASP A 4 20.35 12.48 -17.32
N PHE A 5 19.14 12.68 -17.88
CA PHE A 5 17.96 11.95 -17.46
C PHE A 5 18.05 10.46 -17.87
N ALA A 6 18.48 10.17 -19.10
CA ALA A 6 18.71 8.81 -19.56
C ALA A 6 19.78 8.09 -18.73
N ALA A 7 20.88 8.77 -18.37
CA ALA A 7 21.89 8.21 -17.49
C ALA A 7 21.32 7.88 -16.09
N LYS A 8 20.49 8.76 -15.52
CA LYS A 8 19.81 8.49 -14.23
C LYS A 8 18.84 7.31 -14.27
N LEU A 9 18.22 7.04 -15.43
CA LEU A 9 17.37 5.86 -15.60
C LEU A 9 18.17 4.55 -15.62
N LEU A 10 19.45 4.63 -15.97
CA LEU A 10 20.35 3.47 -16.02
C LEU A 10 21.15 3.28 -14.72
N GLU A 11 21.02 4.20 -13.75
CA GLU A 11 21.64 4.01 -12.43
C GLU A 11 21.00 2.82 -11.74
N GLU A 12 21.78 1.77 -11.52
CA GLU A 12 21.37 0.63 -10.71
C GLU A 12 21.25 1.07 -9.25
N LYS A 13 20.05 0.98 -8.69
CA LYS A 13 19.79 1.20 -7.27
C LYS A 13 19.27 -0.10 -6.68
N GLU A 14 19.68 -0.40 -5.46
CA GLU A 14 19.09 -1.53 -4.75
C GLU A 14 17.57 -1.32 -4.62
N PRO A 15 16.76 -2.30 -5.02
CA PRO A 15 15.32 -2.18 -4.92
C PRO A 15 14.88 -2.13 -3.45
N ARG A 16 13.86 -1.35 -3.17
CA ARG A 16 13.25 -1.24 -1.83
C ARG A 16 11.86 -1.85 -1.86
N LEU A 17 11.46 -2.48 -0.75
CA LEU A 17 10.10 -2.94 -0.51
C LEU A 17 9.51 -2.14 0.63
N VAL A 18 8.53 -1.30 0.30
CA VAL A 18 7.75 -0.52 1.27
C VAL A 18 6.34 -1.11 1.34
N ALA A 19 5.83 -1.31 2.54
CA ALA A 19 4.43 -1.67 2.75
C ALA A 19 3.70 -0.54 3.48
N VAL A 20 2.57 -0.11 2.93
CA VAL A 20 1.71 0.93 3.49
C VAL A 20 0.42 0.30 3.96
N GLY A 21 0.27 0.18 5.28
CA GLY A 21 -0.89 -0.36 5.97
C GLY A 21 -1.75 0.71 6.60
N GLY A 22 -2.96 0.32 6.99
CA GLY A 22 -3.91 1.19 7.69
C GLY A 22 -5.35 0.88 7.32
N LEU A 23 -6.27 1.26 8.18
CA LEU A 23 -7.70 1.01 7.97
C LEU A 23 -8.26 1.86 6.82
N SER A 24 -9.49 1.58 6.40
CA SER A 24 -10.20 2.38 5.40
C SER A 24 -10.29 3.84 5.86
N GLY A 25 -10.11 4.79 4.95
CA GLY A 25 -10.14 6.22 5.27
C GLY A 25 -8.82 6.83 5.75
N THR A 26 -7.76 6.03 6.04
CA THR A 26 -6.46 6.57 6.47
C THR A 26 -5.70 7.33 5.38
N GLY A 27 -6.09 7.20 4.10
CA GLY A 27 -5.38 7.82 2.98
C GLY A 27 -4.17 7.02 2.48
N LYS A 28 -4.05 5.73 2.89
CA LYS A 28 -2.92 4.86 2.50
C LYS A 28 -2.65 4.83 1.00
N SER A 29 -3.68 4.76 0.14
CA SER A 29 -3.48 4.68 -1.31
C SER A 29 -2.96 5.98 -1.91
N THR A 30 -3.39 7.12 -1.38
CA THR A 30 -2.85 8.43 -1.75
C THR A 30 -1.38 8.52 -1.34
N LEU A 31 -1.07 8.15 -0.08
CA LEU A 31 0.29 8.11 0.41
C LEU A 31 1.18 7.15 -0.39
N ALA A 32 0.72 5.92 -0.60
CA ALA A 32 1.48 4.88 -1.31
C ALA A 32 1.84 5.32 -2.74
N LYS A 33 0.92 5.97 -3.45
CA LYS A 33 1.15 6.55 -4.78
C LYS A 33 2.26 7.61 -4.74
N GLU A 34 2.21 8.52 -3.77
CA GLU A 34 3.19 9.59 -3.62
C GLU A 34 4.56 9.06 -3.19
N VAL A 35 4.59 8.05 -2.32
CA VAL A 35 5.82 7.34 -1.93
C VAL A 35 6.40 6.62 -3.13
N ALA A 36 5.60 5.89 -3.90
CA ALA A 36 6.05 5.17 -5.09
C ALA A 36 6.70 6.10 -6.13
N ALA A 37 6.14 7.30 -6.33
CA ALA A 37 6.72 8.29 -7.23
C ALA A 37 8.09 8.82 -6.77
N ARG A 38 8.45 8.68 -5.49
CA ARG A 38 9.71 9.18 -4.90
C ARG A 38 10.74 8.09 -4.63
N LEU A 39 10.32 6.82 -4.70
CA LEU A 39 11.20 5.65 -4.57
C LEU A 39 11.66 5.14 -5.93
N GLY A 40 12.72 4.34 -5.95
CA GLY A 40 13.14 3.61 -7.15
C GLY A 40 13.81 4.48 -8.22
N GLY A 41 14.36 5.65 -7.87
CA GLY A 41 15.06 6.50 -8.83
C GLY A 41 14.13 7.22 -9.80
N ALA A 42 14.57 7.48 -11.04
CA ALA A 42 13.84 8.29 -12.01
C ALA A 42 12.54 7.64 -12.54
N ALA A 43 12.45 6.31 -12.50
CA ALA A 43 11.26 5.57 -12.94
C ALA A 43 10.18 5.45 -11.86
N GLY A 44 10.54 5.72 -10.60
CA GLY A 44 9.67 5.46 -9.45
C GLY A 44 9.62 3.98 -9.07
N ALA A 45 8.75 3.64 -8.13
CA ALA A 45 8.48 2.27 -7.69
C ALA A 45 7.15 1.75 -8.24
N LEU A 46 7.02 0.44 -8.36
CA LEU A 46 5.75 -0.19 -8.70
C LEU A 46 4.77 -0.09 -7.52
N HIS A 47 3.63 0.58 -7.72
CA HIS A 47 2.56 0.64 -6.74
C HIS A 47 1.58 -0.52 -6.93
N LEU A 48 1.55 -1.44 -5.97
CA LEU A 48 0.63 -2.59 -5.93
C LEU A 48 -0.46 -2.34 -4.90
N ARG A 49 -1.71 -2.25 -5.36
CA ARG A 49 -2.87 -1.99 -4.52
C ARG A 49 -3.82 -3.19 -4.50
N THR A 50 -4.17 -3.70 -3.31
CA THR A 50 -5.04 -4.88 -3.15
C THR A 50 -6.40 -4.69 -3.78
N ASP A 51 -7.01 -3.50 -3.72
CA ASP A 51 -8.31 -3.23 -4.34
C ASP A 51 -8.26 -3.40 -5.87
N VAL A 52 -7.18 -2.94 -6.50
CA VAL A 52 -6.96 -3.07 -7.96
C VAL A 52 -6.68 -4.53 -8.34
N ILE A 53 -5.84 -5.22 -7.56
CA ILE A 53 -5.53 -6.64 -7.78
C ILE A 53 -6.80 -7.48 -7.65
N ARG A 54 -7.60 -7.23 -6.63
CA ARG A 54 -8.88 -7.91 -6.42
C ARG A 54 -9.80 -7.76 -7.64
N LYS A 55 -10.03 -6.54 -8.11
CA LYS A 55 -10.86 -6.27 -9.29
C LYS A 55 -10.34 -7.01 -10.52
N ARG A 56 -9.03 -7.01 -10.73
CA ARG A 56 -8.38 -7.75 -11.82
C ARG A 56 -8.60 -9.26 -11.73
N LEU A 57 -8.47 -9.85 -10.54
CA LEU A 57 -8.70 -11.28 -10.32
C LEU A 57 -10.15 -11.69 -10.58
N PHE A 58 -11.10 -10.79 -10.36
CA PHE A 58 -12.52 -11.01 -10.63
C PHE A 58 -12.97 -10.51 -12.01
N GLY A 59 -12.05 -10.09 -12.88
CA GLY A 59 -12.37 -9.64 -14.24
C GLY A 59 -13.19 -8.34 -14.30
N ALA A 60 -13.18 -7.54 -13.25
CA ALA A 60 -13.92 -6.29 -13.15
C ALA A 60 -13.07 -5.08 -13.54
N GLY A 61 -13.71 -4.03 -14.01
CA GLY A 61 -13.09 -2.75 -14.27
C GLY A 61 -12.66 -2.04 -12.98
N PRO A 62 -11.77 -1.04 -13.05
CA PRO A 62 -11.19 -0.38 -11.86
C PRO A 62 -12.23 0.24 -10.92
N LEU A 63 -13.36 0.70 -11.44
CA LEU A 63 -14.43 1.35 -10.67
C LEU A 63 -15.70 0.49 -10.51
N ASP A 64 -15.73 -0.71 -11.09
CA ASP A 64 -16.86 -1.61 -10.97
C ASP A 64 -16.97 -2.13 -9.54
N ARG A 65 -18.17 -2.11 -8.97
CA ARG A 65 -18.38 -2.71 -7.65
C ARG A 65 -18.31 -4.22 -7.76
N LEU A 66 -17.55 -4.85 -6.86
CA LEU A 66 -17.43 -6.29 -6.81
C LEU A 66 -18.59 -6.94 -6.04
N PRO A 67 -18.98 -8.16 -6.42
CA PRO A 67 -19.95 -8.94 -5.66
C PRO A 67 -19.36 -9.41 -4.31
N ASP A 68 -20.25 -9.79 -3.38
CA ASP A 68 -19.84 -10.16 -2.01
C ASP A 68 -18.89 -11.37 -1.96
N GLU A 69 -18.95 -12.25 -2.94
CA GLU A 69 -18.06 -13.40 -3.08
C GLU A 69 -16.59 -13.00 -3.22
N ALA A 70 -16.33 -11.82 -3.76
CA ALA A 70 -14.97 -11.27 -3.87
C ALA A 70 -14.35 -10.90 -2.50
N TYR A 71 -15.18 -10.85 -1.45
CA TYR A 71 -14.81 -10.57 -0.06
C TYR A 71 -15.02 -11.75 0.88
N ALA A 72 -15.42 -12.91 0.34
CA ALA A 72 -15.60 -14.15 1.10
C ALA A 72 -14.28 -14.60 1.75
N PRO A 73 -14.33 -15.43 2.81
CA PRO A 73 -13.16 -16.08 3.39
C PRO A 73 -12.30 -16.76 2.31
N GLY A 74 -10.98 -16.56 2.35
CA GLY A 74 -10.03 -17.06 1.36
C GLY A 74 -9.84 -16.19 0.12
N ALA A 75 -10.81 -15.35 -0.27
CA ALA A 75 -10.60 -14.42 -1.39
C ALA A 75 -9.55 -13.36 -1.07
N GLY A 76 -9.47 -12.91 0.18
CA GLY A 76 -8.44 -11.99 0.65
C GLY A 76 -7.03 -12.59 0.53
N GLU A 77 -6.86 -13.84 0.94
CA GLU A 77 -5.59 -14.56 0.88
C GLU A 77 -5.04 -14.59 -0.55
N LYS A 78 -5.87 -14.95 -1.53
CA LYS A 78 -5.48 -14.96 -2.96
C LYS A 78 -5.02 -13.59 -3.47
N VAL A 79 -5.63 -12.51 -2.96
CA VAL A 79 -5.22 -11.15 -3.33
C VAL A 79 -3.84 -10.81 -2.78
N TYR A 80 -3.55 -11.17 -1.53
CA TYR A 80 -2.23 -10.97 -0.93
C TYR A 80 -1.17 -11.88 -1.57
N GLU A 81 -1.51 -13.13 -1.88
CA GLU A 81 -0.61 -14.04 -2.64
C GLU A 81 -0.24 -13.45 -3.99
N GLU A 82 -1.22 -12.95 -4.76
CA GLU A 82 -0.97 -12.31 -6.05
C GLU A 82 -0.16 -11.02 -5.91
N MET A 83 -0.43 -10.21 -4.88
CA MET A 83 0.37 -9.03 -4.59
C MET A 83 1.83 -9.38 -4.29
N CYS A 84 2.08 -10.41 -3.47
CA CYS A 84 3.44 -10.91 -3.19
C CYS A 84 4.10 -11.49 -4.44
N ARG A 85 3.36 -12.19 -5.31
CA ARG A 85 3.86 -12.70 -6.58
C ARG A 85 4.34 -11.57 -7.50
N LEU A 86 3.51 -10.55 -7.69
CA LEU A 86 3.85 -9.38 -8.51
C LEU A 86 5.04 -8.59 -7.93
N ALA A 87 5.06 -8.42 -6.61
CA ALA A 87 6.17 -7.77 -5.92
C ALA A 87 7.49 -8.55 -6.09
N ARG A 88 7.43 -9.89 -5.98
CA ARG A 88 8.60 -10.77 -6.19
C ARG A 88 9.20 -10.63 -7.58
N GLU A 89 8.36 -10.56 -8.61
CA GLU A 89 8.78 -10.37 -10.01
C GLU A 89 9.43 -8.99 -10.20
N ALA A 90 8.80 -7.92 -9.70
CA ALA A 90 9.30 -6.56 -9.83
C ALA A 90 10.66 -6.37 -9.12
N LEU A 91 10.76 -6.84 -7.88
CA LEU A 91 12.02 -6.81 -7.10
C LEU A 91 13.12 -7.63 -7.77
N GLY A 92 12.77 -8.80 -8.35
CA GLY A 92 13.71 -9.62 -9.12
C GLY A 92 14.22 -8.93 -10.39
N GLY A 93 13.46 -7.99 -10.92
CA GLY A 93 13.84 -7.12 -12.04
C GLY A 93 14.51 -5.80 -11.62
N GLY A 94 14.88 -5.65 -10.34
CA GLY A 94 15.53 -4.42 -9.83
C GLY A 94 14.57 -3.25 -9.61
N THR A 95 13.25 -3.47 -9.65
CA THR A 95 12.26 -2.40 -9.47
C THR A 95 11.79 -2.36 -8.01
N SER A 96 11.89 -1.19 -7.36
CA SER A 96 11.31 -0.95 -6.03
C SER A 96 9.79 -1.13 -6.06
N VAL A 97 9.22 -1.56 -4.94
CA VAL A 97 7.78 -1.83 -4.81
C VAL A 97 7.18 -1.13 -3.60
N VAL A 98 6.00 -0.56 -3.78
CA VAL A 98 5.13 -0.10 -2.69
C VAL A 98 3.87 -0.95 -2.68
N MET A 99 3.69 -1.73 -1.62
CA MET A 99 2.50 -2.54 -1.37
C MET A 99 1.47 -1.71 -0.58
N ASP A 100 0.26 -1.56 -1.13
CA ASP A 100 -0.84 -0.80 -0.54
C ASP A 100 -2.00 -1.74 -0.20
N ALA A 101 -2.19 -2.01 1.09
CA ALA A 101 -3.23 -2.89 1.60
C ALA A 101 -3.64 -2.51 3.03
N VAL A 102 -4.65 -3.16 3.57
CA VAL A 102 -5.04 -2.95 4.98
C VAL A 102 -3.97 -3.45 5.93
N PHE A 103 -3.38 -4.63 5.67
CA PHE A 103 -2.35 -5.27 6.51
C PHE A 103 -2.77 -5.41 7.99
N ALA A 104 -4.06 -5.65 8.23
CA ALA A 104 -4.57 -5.77 9.58
C ALA A 104 -4.11 -7.05 10.29
N ARG A 105 -3.93 -8.14 9.52
CA ARG A 105 -3.53 -9.43 10.07
C ARG A 105 -2.02 -9.56 10.14
N GLU A 106 -1.53 -10.20 11.19
CA GLU A 106 -0.09 -10.45 11.36
C GLU A 106 0.48 -11.31 10.22
N GLU A 107 -0.29 -12.30 9.73
CA GLU A 107 0.13 -13.17 8.62
C GLU A 107 0.37 -12.38 7.33
N GLU A 108 -0.44 -11.36 7.06
CA GLU A 108 -0.30 -10.48 5.89
C GLU A 108 1.02 -9.68 5.98
N ARG A 109 1.34 -9.16 7.17
CA ARG A 109 2.59 -8.43 7.43
C ARG A 109 3.81 -9.35 7.38
N ARG A 110 3.66 -10.57 7.91
CA ARG A 110 4.71 -11.60 7.87
C ARG A 110 5.02 -12.01 6.43
N ALA A 111 4.00 -12.25 5.59
CA ALA A 111 4.21 -12.60 4.19
C ALA A 111 5.02 -11.52 3.43
N ALA A 112 4.78 -10.23 3.73
CA ALA A 112 5.59 -9.15 3.16
C ALA A 112 7.04 -9.16 3.69
N ALA A 113 7.24 -9.47 4.97
CA ALA A 113 8.57 -9.57 5.58
C ALA A 113 9.35 -10.78 5.01
N ASP A 114 8.69 -11.92 4.86
CA ASP A 114 9.28 -13.14 4.28
C ASP A 114 9.73 -12.89 2.83
N LEU A 115 8.91 -12.17 2.05
CA LEU A 115 9.28 -11.75 0.69
C LEU A 115 10.52 -10.84 0.68
N ALA A 116 10.61 -9.88 1.59
CA ALA A 116 11.79 -9.01 1.71
C ALA A 116 13.04 -9.85 2.04
N ALA A 117 12.93 -10.75 3.02
CA ALA A 117 14.00 -11.65 3.41
C ALA A 117 14.44 -12.58 2.25
N GLU A 118 13.49 -13.12 1.47
CA GLU A 118 13.78 -13.92 0.25
C GLU A 118 14.63 -13.13 -0.76
N LYS A 119 14.43 -11.83 -0.86
CA LYS A 119 15.17 -10.93 -1.75
C LYS A 119 16.44 -10.35 -1.14
N GLY A 120 16.74 -10.66 0.11
CA GLY A 120 17.92 -10.13 0.81
C GLY A 120 17.82 -8.63 1.15
N ILE A 121 16.61 -8.07 1.18
CA ILE A 121 16.34 -6.66 1.49
C ILE A 121 15.50 -6.55 2.77
N SER A 122 15.40 -5.34 3.32
CA SER A 122 14.55 -5.07 4.48
C SER A 122 13.15 -4.64 4.05
N LEU A 123 12.11 -5.12 4.77
CA LEU A 123 10.77 -4.55 4.66
C LEU A 123 10.70 -3.23 5.42
N GLU A 124 10.21 -2.20 4.74
CA GLU A 124 9.91 -0.91 5.37
C GLU A 124 8.40 -0.77 5.53
N GLY A 125 7.90 -1.11 6.71
CA GLY A 125 6.47 -1.05 7.03
C GLY A 125 6.06 0.30 7.60
N LEU A 126 5.01 0.90 7.03
CA LEU A 126 4.34 2.10 7.51
C LEU A 126 2.90 1.76 7.89
N TRP A 127 2.49 2.09 9.11
CA TRP A 127 1.12 1.96 9.57
C TRP A 127 0.49 3.34 9.72
N LEU A 128 -0.50 3.64 8.88
CA LEU A 128 -1.24 4.90 8.96
C LEU A 128 -2.35 4.79 9.99
N ASP A 129 -2.38 5.75 10.89
CA ASP A 129 -3.40 5.84 11.92
C ASP A 129 -4.05 7.22 11.96
N ALA A 130 -5.34 7.26 12.31
CA ALA A 130 -6.10 8.49 12.52
C ALA A 130 -7.32 8.20 13.40
N PRO A 131 -7.87 9.19 14.12
CA PRO A 131 -9.10 9.02 14.90
C PRO A 131 -10.26 8.45 14.07
N ALA A 132 -11.07 7.58 14.68
CA ALA A 132 -12.19 6.91 14.01
C ALA A 132 -13.15 7.92 13.34
N SER A 133 -13.42 9.05 13.98
CA SER A 133 -14.28 10.12 13.42
C SER A 133 -13.72 10.71 12.12
N VAL A 134 -12.40 10.84 12.00
CA VAL A 134 -11.73 11.31 10.78
C VAL A 134 -11.85 10.26 9.68
N LEU A 135 -11.65 8.97 10.02
CA LEU A 135 -11.77 7.86 9.08
C LEU A 135 -13.20 7.75 8.54
N GLU A 136 -14.21 7.80 9.41
CA GLU A 136 -15.63 7.74 9.03
C GLU A 136 -16.00 8.88 8.08
N ALA A 137 -15.60 10.12 8.40
CA ALA A 137 -15.86 11.27 7.54
C ALA A 137 -15.24 11.12 6.15
N ARG A 138 -13.99 10.66 6.07
CA ARG A 138 -13.28 10.45 4.79
C ARG A 138 -13.87 9.31 3.96
N VAL A 139 -14.28 8.20 4.61
CA VAL A 139 -14.93 7.08 3.92
C VAL A 139 -16.28 7.52 3.36
N ALA A 140 -17.11 8.22 4.15
CA ALA A 140 -18.40 8.72 3.70
C ALA A 140 -18.27 9.71 2.52
N GLU A 141 -17.26 10.57 2.53
CA GLU A 141 -17.00 11.50 1.43
C GLU A 141 -16.54 10.77 0.16
N ARG A 142 -15.68 9.74 0.31
CA ARG A 142 -15.24 8.91 -0.81
C ARG A 142 -16.39 8.13 -1.45
N GLU A 143 -17.30 7.56 -0.64
CA GLU A 143 -18.49 6.87 -1.13
C GLU A 143 -19.37 7.78 -2.01
N LYS A 144 -19.50 9.06 -1.63
CA LYS A 144 -20.27 10.04 -2.44
C LYS A 144 -19.62 10.35 -3.78
N ARG A 145 -18.29 10.38 -3.86
CA ARG A 145 -17.56 10.66 -5.10
C ARG A 145 -17.59 9.50 -6.08
N GLY A 146 -17.50 8.26 -5.60
CA GLY A 146 -17.54 7.06 -6.44
C GLY A 146 -16.37 6.92 -7.43
N ASP A 147 -15.24 7.59 -7.18
CA ASP A 147 -14.08 7.69 -8.05
C ASP A 147 -12.86 6.87 -7.59
N ASP A 148 -13.05 5.98 -6.61
CA ASP A 148 -11.98 5.20 -5.99
C ASP A 148 -12.20 3.68 -6.20
N PRO A 149 -11.18 2.89 -6.53
CA PRO A 149 -11.28 1.43 -6.65
C PRO A 149 -11.73 0.69 -5.39
N SER A 150 -11.63 1.30 -4.21
CA SER A 150 -12.03 0.66 -2.95
C SER A 150 -13.55 0.64 -2.78
N ASP A 151 -14.11 -0.55 -2.58
CA ASP A 151 -15.52 -0.76 -2.30
C ASP A 151 -15.85 -0.63 -0.79
N ALA A 152 -14.85 -0.33 0.06
CA ALA A 152 -15.02 -0.28 1.51
C ALA A 152 -15.80 0.96 1.96
N GLY A 153 -17.05 0.76 2.37
CA GLY A 153 -17.91 1.78 2.97
C GLY A 153 -17.71 1.94 4.48
N VAL A 154 -18.55 2.80 5.08
CA VAL A 154 -18.50 3.08 6.54
C VAL A 154 -18.72 1.83 7.38
N GLU A 155 -19.59 0.90 6.95
CA GLU A 155 -19.81 -0.35 7.67
C GLU A 155 -18.57 -1.25 7.69
N VAL A 156 -17.85 -1.32 6.57
CA VAL A 156 -16.57 -2.05 6.48
C VAL A 156 -15.54 -1.44 7.42
N LEU A 157 -15.46 -0.09 7.46
CA LEU A 157 -14.57 0.59 8.39
C LEU A 157 -14.91 0.27 9.84
N ARG A 158 -16.19 0.31 10.25
CA ARG A 158 -16.61 -0.04 11.62
C ARG A 158 -16.19 -1.45 12.00
N LYS A 159 -16.31 -2.40 11.08
CA LYS A 159 -15.82 -3.77 11.28
C LYS A 159 -14.29 -3.77 11.41
N GLN A 160 -13.56 -3.01 10.59
CA GLN A 160 -12.11 -2.91 10.66
C GLN A 160 -11.62 -2.30 11.98
N LEU A 161 -12.34 -1.34 12.56
CA LEU A 161 -12.03 -0.75 13.86
C LEU A 161 -12.09 -1.73 15.03
N SER A 162 -12.77 -2.88 14.84
CA SER A 162 -12.83 -3.96 15.83
C SER A 162 -11.79 -5.07 15.61
N TYR A 163 -10.92 -4.94 14.62
CA TYR A 163 -9.90 -5.96 14.35
C TYR A 163 -8.83 -5.97 15.45
N ASP A 164 -8.45 -7.16 15.88
CA ASP A 164 -7.23 -7.35 16.63
C ASP A 164 -6.05 -7.28 15.65
N LEU A 165 -5.25 -6.24 15.78
CA LEU A 165 -4.08 -6.02 14.92
C LEU A 165 -2.87 -6.83 15.36
N GLY A 166 -2.91 -7.48 16.54
CA GLY A 166 -1.76 -8.13 17.13
C GLY A 166 -0.61 -7.14 17.38
N GLU A 167 0.62 -7.63 17.40
CA GLU A 167 1.79 -6.77 17.55
C GLU A 167 2.07 -5.98 16.26
N MET A 168 1.99 -4.65 16.38
CA MET A 168 2.28 -3.74 15.28
C MET A 168 3.72 -3.25 15.36
N THR A 169 4.62 -3.89 14.63
CA THR A 169 6.05 -3.56 14.59
C THR A 169 6.39 -2.49 13.54
N TRP A 170 5.44 -2.12 12.71
CA TRP A 170 5.64 -1.11 11.66
C TRP A 170 5.67 0.31 12.23
N ARG A 171 6.33 1.22 11.52
CA ARG A 171 6.42 2.63 11.93
C ARG A 171 5.05 3.29 11.80
N SER A 172 4.54 3.83 12.90
CA SER A 172 3.27 4.56 12.90
C SER A 172 3.43 5.92 12.23
N VAL A 173 2.47 6.25 11.36
CA VAL A 173 2.35 7.53 10.67
C VAL A 173 1.00 8.15 11.02
N ASP A 174 1.01 9.27 11.74
CA ASP A 174 -0.21 10.03 12.01
C ASP A 174 -0.77 10.61 10.70
N ALA A 175 -1.92 10.11 10.30
CA ALA A 175 -2.65 10.48 9.09
C ALA A 175 -3.90 11.33 9.39
N SER A 176 -4.01 11.92 10.58
CA SER A 176 -5.14 12.78 10.97
C SER A 176 -5.20 14.11 10.22
N GLY A 177 -4.05 14.61 9.78
CA GLY A 177 -3.89 15.86 9.06
C GLY A 177 -4.13 15.78 7.55
N THR A 178 -3.42 16.64 6.79
CA THR A 178 -3.49 16.67 5.32
C THR A 178 -2.66 15.55 4.69
N PRO A 179 -2.92 15.18 3.43
CA PRO A 179 -2.10 14.21 2.70
C PRO A 179 -0.61 14.59 2.65
N GLU A 180 -0.30 15.89 2.52
CA GLU A 180 1.07 16.40 2.47
C GLU A 180 1.80 16.19 3.80
N GLN A 181 1.12 16.43 4.92
CA GLN A 181 1.67 16.20 6.27
C GLN A 181 1.92 14.70 6.52
N ALA A 182 1.00 13.84 6.09
CA ALA A 182 1.20 12.40 6.18
C ALA A 182 2.38 11.93 5.32
N LEU A 183 2.53 12.48 4.11
CA LEU A 183 3.66 12.19 3.23
C LEU A 183 4.99 12.63 3.84
N GLU A 184 5.06 13.84 4.41
CA GLU A 184 6.27 14.34 5.06
C GLU A 184 6.71 13.40 6.19
N ARG A 185 5.78 12.99 7.06
CA ARG A 185 6.04 12.05 8.16
C ARG A 185 6.48 10.68 7.64
N ALA A 186 5.82 10.17 6.60
CA ALA A 186 6.17 8.89 6.00
C ALA A 186 7.58 8.91 5.37
N MET A 187 7.92 9.96 4.63
CA MET A 187 9.25 10.10 4.04
C MET A 187 10.34 10.26 5.10
N ALA A 188 10.07 10.98 6.19
CA ALA A 188 10.98 11.07 7.33
C ALA A 188 11.17 9.69 8.01
N ALA A 189 10.10 8.90 8.13
CA ALA A 189 10.17 7.55 8.68
C ALA A 189 10.95 6.58 7.77
N LEU A 190 10.82 6.66 6.45
CA LEU A 190 11.56 5.82 5.50
C LEU A 190 13.05 6.17 5.41
N GLY A 191 13.41 7.39 5.78
CA GLY A 191 14.79 7.86 5.70
C GLY A 191 15.31 8.04 4.26
N PRO A 192 16.51 8.62 4.11
CA PRO A 192 17.15 8.74 2.80
C PRO A 192 17.54 7.36 2.27
N HIS A 193 17.61 7.23 0.96
CA HIS A 193 18.16 6.05 0.31
C HIS A 193 19.60 5.85 0.82
N GLN A 194 19.89 4.77 1.53
CA GLN A 194 21.27 4.41 1.82
C GLN A 194 21.89 3.92 0.50
N ASN A 195 22.82 4.72 -0.01
CA ASN A 195 23.63 4.34 -1.17
C ASN A 195 24.65 3.29 -0.76
#